data_d77dc54b7f096eb432bdba680df81c6d
#
_entry.id   d77dc54b7f096eb432bdba680df81c6d
#
_cell.length_a   1.000
_cell.length_b   1.000
_cell.length_c   1.000
_cell.angle_alpha   90.00
_cell.angle_beta   90.00
_cell.angle_gamma   90.00
#
_symmetry.space_group_name_H-M   'P 1'
#
loop_
_entity.id
_entity.type
_entity.pdbx_description
1 polymer ?
#
loop_
_entity_poly.entity_id
_entity_poly.type
_entity_poly.pdbx_seq_one_letter_code
_entity_poly.pdbx_strand_id
1 'polypeptide(L)'
;MGRKSLKSLLSLTAALLLVPLFTNGELATKKSLLFFFDKIEIKGDVDVFLVKGKRSREVTLFADSEIIDSVYTKVKSKTLYIDANNTYSLARRIPFIRINAKRKYPVEIIVSIDRLKEIRLLENANLTVEKISTEKVSFFSESSGKLHIEDIAASKLNVIHAGSGDIVLKGKNLREINAKVSGNGNLIASDLVVERATLTHQGRGMVHLAPSTWLDARMLNNGNLFLHSTPSDLVIDQQGTGKVKDILPEAKAIYDLNATKPALQN
;
A
#
# COMPACT_ATOMS: atom_id res chain seq x y z
N MET A 1 70.75 -19.58 -22.07
CA MET A 1 69.71 -20.61 -22.17
C MET A 1 68.68 -20.30 -21.10
N GLY A 2 67.47 -19.96 -21.53
CA GLY A 2 66.49 -19.20 -20.81
C GLY A 2 65.65 -19.95 -19.80
N ARG A 3 65.51 -19.39 -18.64
CA ARG A 3 64.41 -19.68 -17.68
C ARG A 3 63.18 -18.95 -18.14
N LYS A 4 62.25 -19.62 -18.83
CA LYS A 4 60.90 -19.11 -19.11
C LYS A 4 60.00 -19.36 -17.90
N SER A 5 59.44 -18.30 -17.50
CA SER A 5 58.55 -17.98 -16.38
C SER A 5 57.35 -18.91 -16.27
N LEU A 6 57.24 -19.56 -15.11
CA LEU A 6 56.05 -20.36 -14.67
C LEU A 6 54.99 -19.53 -14.01
N LYS A 7 54.87 -18.20 -14.37
CA LYS A 7 53.94 -17.28 -13.75
C LYS A 7 52.65 -16.98 -14.52
N SER A 8 52.47 -17.61 -15.68
CA SER A 8 51.29 -17.33 -16.53
C SER A 8 50.16 -18.39 -16.50
N LEU A 9 50.30 -19.45 -15.71
CA LEU A 9 49.26 -20.50 -15.63
C LEU A 9 48.34 -20.43 -14.43
N LEU A 10 48.56 -19.52 -13.46
CA LEU A 10 47.70 -19.40 -12.27
C LEU A 10 46.60 -18.35 -12.39
N SER A 11 46.51 -17.58 -13.48
CA SER A 11 45.49 -16.54 -13.61
C SER A 11 44.22 -16.94 -14.37
N LEU A 12 44.20 -18.15 -14.96
CA LEU A 12 43.05 -18.58 -15.79
C LEU A 12 42.09 -19.51 -15.08
N THR A 13 42.43 -20.07 -13.92
CA THR A 13 41.55 -20.99 -13.18
C THR A 13 40.68 -20.31 -12.10
N ALA A 14 40.94 -19.06 -11.76
CA ALA A 14 40.10 -18.33 -10.78
C ALA A 14 38.87 -17.64 -11.40
N ALA A 15 38.81 -17.50 -12.73
CA ALA A 15 37.70 -16.85 -13.41
C ALA A 15 36.53 -17.80 -13.75
N LEU A 16 36.70 -19.11 -13.57
CA LEU A 16 35.69 -20.11 -13.99
C LEU A 16 34.76 -20.54 -12.84
N LEU A 17 34.87 -19.95 -11.65
CA LEU A 17 34.04 -20.31 -10.47
C LEU A 17 33.03 -19.21 -10.09
N LEU A 18 32.89 -18.17 -10.90
CA LEU A 18 31.85 -17.16 -10.78
C LEU A 18 30.89 -17.24 -11.97
N VAL A 19 30.46 -18.46 -12.33
CA VAL A 19 29.20 -18.59 -13.04
C VAL A 19 28.12 -18.22 -12.01
N PRO A 20 27.40 -17.11 -12.21
CA PRO A 20 26.27 -16.85 -11.36
C PRO A 20 25.29 -18.01 -11.54
N LEU A 21 25.07 -18.78 -10.49
CA LEU A 21 23.93 -19.69 -10.35
C LEU A 21 22.63 -18.83 -10.25
N PHE A 22 22.44 -17.94 -11.19
CA PHE A 22 21.15 -17.34 -11.50
C PHE A 22 20.48 -18.26 -12.51
N THR A 23 20.07 -19.43 -12.08
CA THR A 23 18.96 -20.09 -12.73
C THR A 23 17.79 -19.12 -12.59
N ASN A 24 17.33 -18.57 -13.70
CA ASN A 24 16.01 -17.95 -13.76
C ASN A 24 15.05 -19.06 -13.33
N GLY A 25 14.51 -18.97 -12.10
CA GLY A 25 13.55 -19.95 -11.63
C GLY A 25 12.36 -19.98 -12.59
N GLU A 26 11.85 -21.15 -12.86
CA GLU A 26 10.69 -21.34 -13.72
C GLU A 26 9.45 -20.77 -13.00
N LEU A 27 8.70 -19.88 -13.67
CA LEU A 27 7.47 -19.34 -13.13
C LEU A 27 6.42 -20.45 -13.03
N ALA A 28 5.98 -20.74 -11.82
CA ALA A 28 4.95 -21.73 -11.54
C ALA A 28 3.61 -21.06 -11.20
N THR A 29 2.52 -21.78 -11.42
CA THR A 29 1.16 -21.32 -11.10
C THR A 29 0.45 -22.35 -10.25
N LYS A 30 -0.17 -21.90 -9.16
CA LYS A 30 -0.97 -22.74 -8.27
C LYS A 30 -2.35 -22.15 -8.07
N LYS A 31 -3.40 -22.94 -8.34
CA LYS A 31 -4.79 -22.54 -8.13
C LYS A 31 -5.40 -23.30 -6.97
N SER A 32 -6.17 -22.59 -6.16
CA SER A 32 -6.89 -23.18 -5.04
C SER A 32 -8.24 -22.52 -4.82
N LEU A 33 -9.20 -23.27 -4.28
CA LEU A 33 -10.47 -22.75 -3.82
C LEU A 33 -10.47 -22.76 -2.29
N LEU A 34 -10.67 -21.58 -1.69
CA LEU A 34 -10.62 -21.42 -0.25
C LEU A 34 -12.01 -21.49 0.40
N PHE A 35 -12.03 -21.66 1.72
CA PHE A 35 -13.24 -21.45 2.52
C PHE A 35 -13.70 -20.01 2.46
N PHE A 36 -14.91 -19.73 2.95
CA PHE A 36 -15.45 -18.39 3.02
C PHE A 36 -14.60 -17.49 3.93
N PHE A 37 -14.30 -16.28 3.44
CA PHE A 37 -13.68 -15.21 4.20
C PHE A 37 -14.29 -13.86 3.78
N ASP A 38 -14.28 -12.90 4.69
CA ASP A 38 -14.67 -11.50 4.48
C ASP A 38 -13.61 -10.51 5.03
N LYS A 39 -12.46 -11.04 5.43
CA LYS A 39 -11.28 -10.30 5.88
C LYS A 39 -10.03 -10.83 5.20
N ILE A 40 -9.04 -9.98 5.00
CA ILE A 40 -7.74 -10.36 4.43
C ILE A 40 -6.60 -9.71 5.21
N GLU A 41 -5.58 -10.51 5.52
CA GLU A 41 -4.32 -10.06 6.10
C GLU A 41 -3.18 -10.52 5.18
N ILE A 42 -2.35 -9.56 4.75
CA ILE A 42 -1.29 -9.79 3.78
C ILE A 42 0.03 -9.34 4.39
N LYS A 43 1.02 -10.23 4.31
CA LYS A 43 2.35 -10.04 4.85
C LYS A 43 3.42 -10.50 3.87
N GLY A 44 4.59 -9.85 3.91
CA GLY A 44 5.73 -10.16 3.05
C GLY A 44 5.83 -9.23 1.85
N ASP A 45 6.73 -9.54 0.93
CA ASP A 45 6.98 -8.78 -0.30
C ASP A 45 6.14 -9.42 -1.45
N VAL A 46 4.90 -9.00 -1.57
CA VAL A 46 3.90 -9.62 -2.43
C VAL A 46 2.98 -8.60 -3.07
N ASP A 47 2.61 -8.85 -4.33
CA ASP A 47 1.58 -8.12 -5.04
C ASP A 47 0.28 -8.93 -5.05
N VAL A 48 -0.76 -8.40 -4.42
CA VAL A 48 -2.07 -9.05 -4.36
C VAL A 48 -3.10 -8.24 -5.12
N PHE A 49 -3.91 -8.92 -5.93
CA PHE A 49 -4.99 -8.35 -6.71
C PHE A 49 -6.32 -8.96 -6.28
N LEU A 50 -7.22 -8.13 -5.74
CA LEU A 50 -8.59 -8.55 -5.45
C LEU A 50 -9.49 -8.15 -6.60
N VAL A 51 -10.06 -9.15 -7.27
CA VAL A 51 -10.87 -8.96 -8.47
C VAL A 51 -12.24 -9.61 -8.30
N LYS A 52 -13.20 -9.16 -9.11
CA LYS A 52 -14.48 -9.86 -9.24
C LYS A 52 -14.33 -10.99 -10.24
N GLY A 53 -14.10 -12.21 -9.75
CA GLY A 53 -13.96 -13.40 -10.61
C GLY A 53 -15.29 -14.14 -10.85
N LYS A 54 -15.26 -15.09 -11.78
CA LYS A 54 -16.39 -16.00 -12.07
C LYS A 54 -16.74 -16.89 -10.88
N ARG A 55 -15.74 -17.22 -10.06
CA ARG A 55 -15.88 -18.08 -8.87
C ARG A 55 -15.28 -17.35 -7.68
N SER A 56 -16.13 -16.95 -6.75
CA SER A 56 -15.68 -16.34 -5.50
C SER A 56 -14.77 -17.28 -4.70
N ARG A 57 -13.78 -16.72 -4.02
CA ARG A 57 -12.79 -17.43 -3.18
C ARG A 57 -11.78 -18.30 -3.96
N GLU A 58 -11.69 -18.13 -5.27
CA GLU A 58 -10.60 -18.70 -6.07
C GLU A 58 -9.33 -17.87 -5.86
N VAL A 59 -8.22 -18.55 -5.62
CA VAL A 59 -6.90 -17.94 -5.48
C VAL A 59 -5.99 -18.54 -6.55
N THR A 60 -5.35 -17.66 -7.32
CA THR A 60 -4.29 -18.02 -8.25
C THR A 60 -2.99 -17.39 -7.79
N LEU A 61 -2.01 -18.21 -7.49
CA LEU A 61 -0.68 -17.82 -7.05
C LEU A 61 0.30 -18.03 -8.19
N PHE A 62 1.12 -17.01 -8.46
CA PHE A 62 2.24 -17.02 -9.38
C PHE A 62 3.51 -16.73 -8.59
N ALA A 63 4.47 -17.62 -8.67
CA ALA A 63 5.76 -17.47 -8.02
C ALA A 63 6.80 -18.38 -8.71
N ASP A 64 8.06 -18.19 -8.36
CA ASP A 64 9.12 -19.12 -8.74
C ASP A 64 8.82 -20.53 -8.19
N SER A 65 9.08 -21.57 -8.98
CA SER A 65 8.87 -22.97 -8.60
C SER A 65 9.61 -23.39 -7.33
N GLU A 66 10.73 -22.72 -7.00
CA GLU A 66 11.49 -22.99 -5.78
C GLU A 66 10.75 -22.55 -4.51
N ILE A 67 9.88 -21.53 -4.61
CA ILE A 67 9.23 -20.93 -3.44
C ILE A 67 7.72 -21.06 -3.41
N ILE A 68 7.07 -21.43 -4.50
CA ILE A 68 5.60 -21.42 -4.62
C ILE A 68 4.91 -22.23 -3.51
N ASP A 69 5.51 -23.29 -3.03
CA ASP A 69 4.98 -24.10 -1.92
C ASP A 69 5.26 -23.51 -0.54
N SER A 70 6.18 -22.55 -0.43
CA SER A 70 6.46 -21.83 0.81
C SER A 70 5.51 -20.65 1.05
N VAL A 71 4.84 -20.18 -0.01
CA VAL A 71 3.84 -19.12 0.09
C VAL A 71 2.61 -19.64 0.84
N TYR A 72 2.32 -19.02 1.96
CA TYR A 72 1.23 -19.43 2.81
C TYR A 72 -0.05 -18.71 2.43
N THR A 73 -1.11 -19.48 2.15
CA THR A 73 -2.46 -18.99 1.89
C THR A 73 -3.46 -19.85 2.64
N LYS A 74 -4.07 -19.32 3.70
CA LYS A 74 -5.00 -20.09 4.53
C LYS A 74 -6.12 -19.22 5.09
N VAL A 75 -7.32 -19.76 5.15
CA VAL A 75 -8.45 -19.14 5.83
C VAL A 75 -8.60 -19.66 7.26
N LYS A 76 -8.62 -18.72 8.22
CA LYS A 76 -8.91 -18.99 9.63
C LYS A 76 -9.84 -17.89 10.17
N SER A 77 -10.91 -18.27 10.88
CA SER A 77 -11.87 -17.32 11.48
C SER A 77 -12.39 -16.26 10.48
N LYS A 78 -12.72 -16.67 9.26
CA LYS A 78 -13.17 -15.82 8.15
C LYS A 78 -12.11 -14.79 7.67
N THR A 79 -10.86 -14.96 8.04
CA THR A 79 -9.73 -14.14 7.55
C THR A 79 -8.87 -14.98 6.63
N LEU A 80 -8.64 -14.48 5.40
CA LEU A 80 -7.61 -15.01 4.51
C LEU A 80 -6.27 -14.44 4.94
N TYR A 81 -5.37 -15.32 5.37
CA TYR A 81 -3.98 -14.99 5.66
C TYR A 81 -3.12 -15.32 4.45
N ILE A 82 -2.38 -14.34 3.98
CA ILE A 82 -1.36 -14.46 2.95
C ILE A 82 -0.03 -14.05 3.55
N ASP A 83 0.94 -14.97 3.53
CA ASP A 83 2.33 -14.68 3.89
C ASP A 83 3.23 -15.18 2.75
N ALA A 84 3.88 -14.24 2.09
CA ALA A 84 4.70 -14.53 0.92
C ALA A 84 5.94 -15.36 1.29
N ASN A 85 6.48 -15.18 2.50
CA ASN A 85 7.67 -15.89 2.99
C ASN A 85 8.79 -16.03 1.94
N ASN A 86 8.97 -14.98 1.13
CA ASN A 86 9.73 -15.00 -0.12
C ASN A 86 11.13 -14.40 -0.02
N THR A 87 11.63 -14.22 1.20
CA THR A 87 12.98 -13.67 1.45
C THR A 87 13.91 -14.76 1.95
N TYR A 88 14.85 -15.15 1.13
CA TYR A 88 15.92 -16.06 1.51
C TYR A 88 17.17 -15.29 1.95
N SER A 89 17.67 -15.59 3.14
CA SER A 89 18.95 -15.08 3.63
C SER A 89 20.01 -16.18 3.50
N LEU A 90 20.94 -16.06 2.58
CA LEU A 90 22.09 -16.95 2.47
C LEU A 90 23.26 -16.36 3.26
N ALA A 91 23.52 -16.87 4.45
CA ALA A 91 24.75 -16.58 5.20
C ALA A 91 25.78 -17.68 4.97
N ARG A 92 26.77 -17.45 4.12
CA ARG A 92 27.89 -18.39 3.90
C ARG A 92 29.15 -17.83 4.53
N ARG A 93 29.73 -18.57 5.47
CA ARG A 93 31.06 -18.28 6.01
C ARG A 93 32.10 -19.01 5.19
N ILE A 94 32.86 -18.26 4.40
CA ILE A 94 34.09 -18.71 3.80
C ILE A 94 35.21 -18.10 4.64
N PRO A 95 36.33 -18.81 4.94
CA PRO A 95 37.48 -18.21 5.64
C PRO A 95 37.84 -16.89 4.96
N PHE A 96 37.85 -15.78 5.75
CA PHE A 96 38.15 -14.41 5.31
C PHE A 96 37.09 -13.66 4.51
N ILE A 97 35.94 -14.26 4.15
CA ILE A 97 34.86 -13.59 3.39
C ILE A 97 33.50 -13.89 4.06
N ARG A 98 32.75 -12.85 4.43
CA ARG A 98 31.34 -12.95 4.84
C ARG A 98 30.48 -12.54 3.66
N ILE A 99 29.74 -13.47 3.07
CA ILE A 99 28.75 -13.18 2.03
C ILE A 99 27.38 -13.19 2.70
N ASN A 100 26.72 -12.04 2.73
CA ASN A 100 25.31 -11.91 3.10
C ASN A 100 24.53 -11.56 1.82
N ALA A 101 23.95 -12.53 1.18
CA ALA A 101 23.07 -12.32 0.04
C ALA A 101 21.62 -12.50 0.47
N LYS A 102 20.76 -11.50 0.14
CA LYS A 102 19.32 -11.61 0.24
C LYS A 102 18.78 -11.76 -1.17
N ARG A 103 18.09 -12.83 -1.46
CA ARG A 103 17.37 -13.02 -2.70
C ARG A 103 15.87 -12.84 -2.41
N LYS A 104 15.23 -11.97 -3.20
CA LYS A 104 13.79 -11.79 -3.20
C LYS A 104 13.22 -12.46 -4.43
N TYR A 105 12.14 -13.18 -4.25
CA TYR A 105 11.39 -13.79 -5.32
C TYR A 105 10.07 -13.04 -5.49
N PRO A 106 9.72 -12.58 -6.69
CA PRO A 106 8.42 -11.97 -6.92
C PRO A 106 7.31 -12.99 -6.66
N VAL A 107 6.29 -12.54 -5.95
CA VAL A 107 5.08 -13.31 -5.67
C VAL A 107 3.89 -12.45 -6.06
N GLU A 108 3.04 -12.98 -6.93
CA GLU A 108 1.80 -12.34 -7.34
C GLU A 108 0.62 -13.27 -7.01
N ILE A 109 -0.43 -12.70 -6.45
CA ILE A 109 -1.62 -13.46 -6.04
C ILE A 109 -2.88 -12.76 -6.52
N ILE A 110 -3.69 -13.47 -7.29
CA ILE A 110 -5.01 -13.02 -7.70
C ILE A 110 -6.06 -13.73 -6.85
N VAL A 111 -6.89 -12.96 -6.18
CA VAL A 111 -7.97 -13.46 -5.32
C VAL A 111 -9.31 -12.96 -5.81
N SER A 112 -10.21 -13.89 -6.13
CA SER A 112 -11.60 -13.56 -6.45
C SER A 112 -12.44 -13.43 -5.19
N ILE A 113 -13.06 -12.26 -4.99
CA ILE A 113 -13.84 -11.97 -3.78
C ILE A 113 -15.15 -11.23 -4.12
N ASP A 114 -16.21 -11.48 -3.33
CA ASP A 114 -17.48 -10.77 -3.46
C ASP A 114 -17.70 -9.72 -2.37
N ARG A 115 -17.24 -9.99 -1.15
CA ARG A 115 -17.48 -9.14 0.02
C ARG A 115 -16.21 -9.02 0.85
N LEU A 116 -15.89 -7.80 1.25
CA LEU A 116 -14.72 -7.52 2.07
C LEU A 116 -15.07 -6.51 3.15
N LYS A 117 -14.73 -6.82 4.40
CA LYS A 117 -14.99 -5.99 5.59
C LYS A 117 -13.71 -5.44 6.21
N GLU A 118 -12.60 -6.14 6.04
CA GLU A 118 -11.33 -5.74 6.65
C GLU A 118 -10.16 -6.10 5.76
N ILE A 119 -9.25 -5.14 5.61
CA ILE A 119 -7.95 -5.31 4.97
C ILE A 119 -6.87 -4.96 5.97
N ARG A 120 -5.86 -5.83 6.11
CA ARG A 120 -4.64 -5.59 6.87
C ARG A 120 -3.43 -5.81 5.98
N LEU A 121 -2.59 -4.78 5.85
CA LEU A 121 -1.33 -4.83 5.11
C LEU A 121 -0.16 -4.65 6.06
N LEU A 122 0.78 -5.57 6.00
CA LEU A 122 1.95 -5.62 6.86
C LEU A 122 3.22 -5.72 6.00
N GLU A 123 4.36 -5.28 6.54
CA GLU A 123 5.68 -5.33 5.91
C GLU A 123 5.76 -4.60 4.55
N ASN A 124 5.95 -5.30 3.42
CA ASN A 124 6.10 -4.71 2.09
C ASN A 124 4.95 -5.11 1.14
N ALA A 125 3.83 -5.55 1.71
CA ALA A 125 2.71 -6.03 0.91
C ALA A 125 2.07 -4.91 0.10
N ASN A 126 1.83 -5.17 -1.18
CA ASN A 126 1.01 -4.35 -2.06
C ASN A 126 -0.35 -4.99 -2.28
N LEU A 127 -1.38 -4.17 -2.32
CA LEU A 127 -2.73 -4.63 -2.60
C LEU A 127 -3.44 -3.69 -3.56
N THR A 128 -3.93 -4.25 -4.66
CA THR A 128 -4.84 -3.58 -5.58
C THR A 128 -6.22 -4.23 -5.51
N VAL A 129 -7.25 -3.41 -5.32
CA VAL A 129 -8.65 -3.85 -5.25
C VAL A 129 -9.44 -3.17 -6.34
N GLU A 130 -10.05 -3.96 -7.21
CA GLU A 130 -10.88 -3.45 -8.29
C GLU A 130 -12.14 -2.76 -7.75
N LYS A 131 -12.87 -3.43 -6.85
CA LYS A 131 -14.11 -2.90 -6.29
C LYS A 131 -14.41 -3.44 -4.90
N ILE A 132 -14.86 -2.55 -4.02
CA ILE A 132 -15.45 -2.90 -2.72
C ILE A 132 -16.89 -2.40 -2.67
N SER A 133 -17.82 -3.31 -2.40
CA SER A 133 -19.24 -2.99 -2.18
C SER A 133 -19.70 -3.58 -0.86
N THR A 134 -19.87 -2.72 0.15
CA THR A 134 -20.23 -3.16 1.51
C THR A 134 -20.80 -1.98 2.31
N GLU A 135 -21.51 -2.27 3.39
CA GLU A 135 -21.98 -1.21 4.29
C GLU A 135 -20.82 -0.57 5.07
N LYS A 136 -19.90 -1.40 5.58
CA LYS A 136 -18.76 -0.95 6.38
C LYS A 136 -17.50 -1.73 6.03
N VAL A 137 -16.39 -0.99 5.85
CA VAL A 137 -15.08 -1.57 5.62
C VAL A 137 -14.02 -0.87 6.48
N SER A 138 -12.99 -1.62 6.87
CA SER A 138 -11.86 -1.11 7.66
C SER A 138 -10.55 -1.49 6.99
N PHE A 139 -9.63 -0.52 6.88
CA PHE A 139 -8.28 -0.70 6.37
C PHE A 139 -7.28 -0.41 7.47
N PHE A 140 -6.34 -1.31 7.62
CA PHE A 140 -5.21 -1.18 8.52
C PHE A 140 -3.92 -1.42 7.73
N SER A 141 -3.03 -0.44 7.68
CA SER A 141 -1.76 -0.55 6.96
C SER A 141 -0.59 -0.15 7.84
N GLU A 142 0.29 -1.10 8.09
CA GLU A 142 1.66 -0.92 8.61
C GLU A 142 2.69 -1.25 7.53
N SER A 143 2.26 -1.35 6.27
CA SER A 143 3.09 -1.72 5.14
C SER A 143 3.90 -0.54 4.61
N SER A 144 5.07 -0.84 4.03
CA SER A 144 5.79 0.06 3.14
C SER A 144 5.31 -0.06 1.68
N GLY A 145 4.53 -1.08 1.37
CA GLY A 145 3.86 -1.26 0.08
C GLY A 145 2.60 -0.42 -0.05
N LYS A 146 1.95 -0.48 -1.19
CA LYS A 146 0.83 0.35 -1.58
C LYS A 146 -0.51 -0.36 -1.44
N LEU A 147 -1.52 0.35 -0.88
CA LEU A 147 -2.93 -0.03 -0.99
C LEU A 147 -3.61 0.83 -2.05
N HIS A 148 -4.13 0.23 -3.09
CA HIS A 148 -4.85 0.93 -4.15
C HIS A 148 -6.25 0.33 -4.31
N ILE A 149 -7.29 1.17 -4.19
CA ILE A 149 -8.68 0.75 -4.38
C ILE A 149 -9.32 1.63 -5.45
N GLU A 150 -9.77 1.00 -6.55
CA GLU A 150 -10.28 1.70 -7.71
C GLU A 150 -11.74 2.18 -7.54
N ASP A 151 -12.58 1.40 -6.83
CA ASP A 151 -13.98 1.76 -6.62
C ASP A 151 -14.48 1.33 -5.24
N ILE A 152 -14.73 2.29 -4.37
CA ILE A 152 -15.34 2.07 -3.05
C ILE A 152 -16.80 2.50 -3.09
N ALA A 153 -17.69 1.54 -2.86
CA ALA A 153 -19.11 1.75 -2.62
C ALA A 153 -19.43 1.28 -1.19
N ALA A 154 -19.30 2.17 -0.22
CA ALA A 154 -19.54 1.87 1.19
C ALA A 154 -20.26 3.02 1.90
N SER A 155 -20.98 2.72 2.99
CA SER A 155 -21.54 3.77 3.86
C SER A 155 -20.49 4.30 4.82
N LYS A 156 -19.65 3.41 5.38
CA LYS A 156 -18.62 3.77 6.36
C LYS A 156 -17.27 3.16 6.01
N LEU A 157 -16.23 3.97 6.12
CA LEU A 157 -14.84 3.57 5.93
C LEU A 157 -14.01 3.98 7.14
N ASN A 158 -13.31 3.02 7.74
CA ASN A 158 -12.30 3.28 8.76
C ASN A 158 -10.92 3.03 8.17
N VAL A 159 -9.99 3.99 8.32
CA VAL A 159 -8.61 3.88 7.85
C VAL A 159 -7.66 4.10 9.02
N ILE A 160 -6.78 3.14 9.27
CA ILE A 160 -5.65 3.28 10.18
C ILE A 160 -4.38 3.07 9.34
N HIS A 161 -3.63 4.16 9.16
CA HIS A 161 -2.42 4.16 8.35
C HIS A 161 -1.21 4.51 9.21
N ALA A 162 -0.42 3.50 9.54
CA ALA A 162 0.80 3.60 10.34
C ALA A 162 2.08 3.27 9.53
N GLY A 163 1.92 2.86 8.29
CA GLY A 163 3.01 2.48 7.38
C GLY A 163 3.70 3.65 6.68
N SER A 164 4.65 3.32 5.83
CA SER A 164 5.33 4.29 4.96
C SER A 164 4.90 4.20 3.50
N GLY A 165 4.14 3.18 3.11
CA GLY A 165 3.55 3.06 1.79
C GLY A 165 2.32 3.95 1.64
N ASP A 166 1.85 4.16 0.41
CA ASP A 166 0.70 5.01 0.14
C ASP A 166 -0.62 4.22 0.16
N ILE A 167 -1.67 4.89 0.64
CA ILE A 167 -3.06 4.43 0.49
C ILE A 167 -3.76 5.34 -0.52
N VAL A 168 -4.20 4.77 -1.64
CA VAL A 168 -4.95 5.48 -2.69
C VAL A 168 -6.37 4.93 -2.75
N LEU A 169 -7.35 5.79 -2.54
CA LEU A 169 -8.75 5.43 -2.47
C LEU A 169 -9.56 6.22 -3.51
N LYS A 170 -10.32 5.51 -4.33
CA LYS A 170 -11.26 6.11 -5.29
C LYS A 170 -12.65 5.55 -5.07
N GLY A 171 -13.64 6.30 -5.45
CA GLY A 171 -15.04 5.88 -5.35
C GLY A 171 -16.00 7.04 -5.28
N LYS A 172 -17.28 6.72 -5.10
CA LYS A 172 -18.35 7.71 -5.07
C LYS A 172 -19.30 7.43 -3.91
N ASN A 173 -19.88 8.50 -3.36
CA ASN A 173 -20.97 8.41 -2.39
C ASN A 173 -20.63 7.70 -1.07
N LEU A 174 -19.41 7.88 -0.56
CA LEU A 174 -19.08 7.46 0.78
C LEU A 174 -19.77 8.42 1.79
N ARG A 175 -20.52 7.87 2.75
CA ARG A 175 -21.17 8.71 3.76
C ARG A 175 -20.19 9.18 4.83
N GLU A 176 -19.35 8.30 5.32
CA GLU A 176 -18.48 8.60 6.45
C GLU A 176 -17.09 7.96 6.28
N ILE A 177 -16.04 8.76 6.48
CA ILE A 177 -14.67 8.28 6.64
C ILE A 177 -14.13 8.67 8.02
N ASN A 178 -13.56 7.70 8.72
CA ASN A 178 -12.77 7.91 9.93
C ASN A 178 -11.33 7.51 9.64
N ALA A 179 -10.42 8.47 9.55
CA ALA A 179 -9.03 8.25 9.23
C ALA A 179 -8.10 8.60 10.38
N LYS A 180 -7.21 7.68 10.73
CA LYS A 180 -6.07 7.91 11.63
C LYS A 180 -4.79 7.63 10.86
N VAL A 181 -3.97 8.67 10.65
CA VAL A 181 -2.69 8.60 9.94
C VAL A 181 -1.57 8.92 10.91
N SER A 182 -0.72 7.95 11.18
CA SER A 182 0.44 8.08 12.10
C SER A 182 1.77 7.75 11.42
N GLY A 183 1.74 7.19 10.22
CA GLY A 183 2.91 6.81 9.43
C GLY A 183 3.52 7.96 8.62
N ASN A 184 4.48 7.61 7.78
CA ASN A 184 5.13 8.52 6.83
C ASN A 184 4.53 8.43 5.42
N GLY A 185 3.72 7.42 5.14
CA GLY A 185 3.04 7.24 3.86
C GLY A 185 1.85 8.19 3.71
N ASN A 186 1.40 8.36 2.48
CA ASN A 186 0.32 9.27 2.15
C ASN A 186 -1.05 8.55 2.18
N LEU A 187 -2.11 9.30 2.54
CA LEU A 187 -3.49 8.89 2.32
C LEU A 187 -4.08 9.78 1.22
N ILE A 188 -4.32 9.21 0.05
CA ILE A 188 -4.80 9.91 -1.13
C ILE A 188 -6.24 9.48 -1.41
N ALA A 189 -7.19 10.31 -1.02
CA ALA A 189 -8.63 10.12 -1.21
C ALA A 189 -9.28 11.35 -1.90
N SER A 190 -8.52 12.00 -2.79
CA SER A 190 -9.00 13.13 -3.58
C SER A 190 -10.15 12.76 -4.51
N ASP A 191 -10.15 11.52 -5.04
CA ASP A 191 -11.15 10.97 -5.95
C ASP A 191 -12.23 10.15 -5.22
N LEU A 192 -12.31 10.31 -3.90
CA LEU A 192 -13.32 9.69 -3.05
C LEU A 192 -14.16 10.79 -2.37
N VAL A 193 -15.27 11.16 -3.00
CA VAL A 193 -16.19 12.13 -2.39
C VAL A 193 -16.84 11.52 -1.16
N VAL A 194 -16.70 12.18 -0.01
CA VAL A 194 -17.25 11.74 1.26
C VAL A 194 -18.14 12.82 1.88
N GLU A 195 -19.29 12.42 2.42
CA GLU A 195 -20.20 13.38 3.07
C GLU A 195 -19.59 13.92 4.37
N ARG A 196 -19.06 13.04 5.23
CA ARG A 196 -18.51 13.41 6.54
C ARG A 196 -17.14 12.77 6.75
N ALA A 197 -16.16 13.57 7.15
CA ALA A 197 -14.81 13.10 7.42
C ALA A 197 -14.35 13.44 8.85
N THR A 198 -13.78 12.46 9.54
CA THR A 198 -13.01 12.66 10.77
C THR A 198 -11.57 12.25 10.51
N LEU A 199 -10.62 13.14 10.80
CA LEU A 199 -9.20 12.90 10.61
C LEU A 199 -8.42 13.13 11.89
N THR A 200 -7.58 12.18 12.28
CA THR A 200 -6.50 12.39 13.25
C THR A 200 -5.17 12.16 12.53
N HIS A 201 -4.41 13.24 12.30
CA HIS A 201 -3.15 13.19 11.58
C HIS A 201 -1.98 13.42 12.54
N GLN A 202 -1.28 12.32 12.87
CA GLN A 202 -0.10 12.29 13.74
C GLN A 202 1.19 11.97 12.96
N GLY A 203 1.06 11.72 11.64
CA GLY A 203 2.15 11.31 10.77
C GLY A 203 2.87 12.47 10.11
N ARG A 204 3.73 12.13 9.16
CA ARG A 204 4.49 13.07 8.32
C ARG A 204 4.04 13.05 6.86
N GLY A 205 3.30 12.03 6.45
CA GLY A 205 2.76 11.92 5.09
C GLY A 205 1.75 13.02 4.78
N MET A 206 1.34 13.07 3.54
CA MET A 206 0.28 13.96 3.07
C MET A 206 -1.06 13.25 3.17
N VAL A 207 -2.09 13.98 3.54
CA VAL A 207 -3.48 13.51 3.49
C VAL A 207 -4.26 14.35 2.49
N HIS A 208 -4.91 13.71 1.51
CA HIS A 208 -5.78 14.32 0.53
C HIS A 208 -7.20 13.83 0.77
N LEU A 209 -8.15 14.72 1.03
CA LEU A 209 -9.56 14.41 1.26
C LEU A 209 -10.48 15.28 0.42
N ALA A 210 -11.67 14.77 0.09
CA ALA A 210 -12.73 15.51 -0.57
C ALA A 210 -14.05 15.46 0.24
N PRO A 211 -14.11 16.05 1.46
CA PRO A 211 -15.32 16.11 2.26
C PRO A 211 -16.32 17.12 1.68
N SER A 212 -17.60 16.74 1.57
CA SER A 212 -18.62 17.61 0.98
C SER A 212 -19.44 18.38 2.01
N THR A 213 -19.69 17.80 3.18
CA THR A 213 -20.58 18.43 4.19
C THR A 213 -19.83 18.79 5.45
N TRP A 214 -19.06 17.87 6.02
CA TRP A 214 -18.45 18.09 7.33
C TRP A 214 -17.05 17.48 7.44
N LEU A 215 -16.11 18.24 8.03
CA LEU A 215 -14.76 17.79 8.37
C LEU A 215 -14.40 18.19 9.80
N ASP A 216 -14.00 17.21 10.62
CA ASP A 216 -13.28 17.40 11.88
C ASP A 216 -11.87 16.84 11.73
N ALA A 217 -10.85 17.71 11.75
CA ALA A 217 -9.47 17.34 11.54
C ALA A 217 -8.57 17.78 12.69
N ARG A 218 -7.87 16.83 13.30
CA ARG A 218 -6.84 17.07 14.30
C ARG A 218 -5.48 16.86 13.68
N MET A 219 -4.70 17.96 13.56
CA MET A 219 -3.37 17.99 12.97
C MET A 219 -2.32 18.06 14.07
N LEU A 220 -1.76 16.91 14.47
CA LEU A 220 -0.92 16.77 15.66
C LEU A 220 0.59 16.77 15.37
N ASN A 221 1.00 16.73 14.11
CA ASN A 221 2.40 16.69 13.69
C ASN A 221 2.64 17.59 12.46
N ASN A 222 3.69 17.32 11.68
CA ASN A 222 4.12 18.12 10.53
C ASN A 222 3.59 17.66 9.17
N GLY A 223 2.77 16.59 9.11
CA GLY A 223 2.11 16.17 7.88
C GLY A 223 1.06 17.19 7.41
N ASN A 224 0.88 17.31 6.10
CA ASN A 224 -0.04 18.28 5.50
C ASN A 224 -1.40 17.65 5.17
N LEU A 225 -2.45 18.46 5.27
CA LEU A 225 -3.80 18.13 4.79
C LEU A 225 -4.13 18.97 3.56
N PHE A 226 -4.58 18.32 2.49
CA PHE A 226 -5.05 18.92 1.25
C PHE A 226 -6.53 18.63 1.07
N LEU A 227 -7.34 19.67 0.96
CA LEU A 227 -8.78 19.57 0.74
C LEU A 227 -9.09 19.76 -0.74
N HIS A 228 -9.77 18.79 -1.35
CA HIS A 228 -10.18 18.78 -2.74
C HIS A 228 -11.65 19.18 -2.93
N SER A 229 -12.30 19.57 -1.85
CA SER A 229 -13.66 20.13 -1.81
C SER A 229 -13.79 21.05 -0.58
N THR A 230 -14.78 21.92 -0.58
CA THR A 230 -15.08 22.78 0.55
C THR A 230 -16.27 22.21 1.32
N PRO A 231 -16.09 21.63 2.51
CA PRO A 231 -17.20 21.20 3.34
C PRO A 231 -18.00 22.40 3.85
N SER A 232 -19.30 22.21 4.13
CA SER A 232 -20.14 23.26 4.73
C SER A 232 -19.70 23.60 6.13
N ASP A 233 -19.30 22.58 6.90
CA ASP A 233 -18.83 22.69 8.27
C ASP A 233 -17.39 22.18 8.39
N LEU A 234 -16.50 23.02 8.89
CA LEU A 234 -15.08 22.73 9.00
C LEU A 234 -14.56 23.04 10.41
N VAL A 235 -14.06 22.02 11.08
CA VAL A 235 -13.37 22.12 12.37
C VAL A 235 -11.94 21.63 12.21
N ILE A 236 -10.95 22.48 12.54
CA ILE A 236 -9.54 22.10 12.49
C ILE A 236 -8.88 22.41 13.83
N ASP A 237 -8.42 21.36 14.51
CA ASP A 237 -7.55 21.46 15.70
C ASP A 237 -6.09 21.32 15.24
N GLN A 238 -5.39 22.44 15.14
CA GLN A 238 -4.02 22.55 14.63
C GLN A 238 -3.04 22.64 15.81
N GLN A 239 -2.43 21.52 16.18
CA GLN A 239 -1.41 21.46 17.24
C GLN A 239 0.00 21.26 16.67
N GLY A 240 0.11 20.68 15.47
CA GLY A 240 1.37 20.46 14.77
C GLY A 240 1.76 21.60 13.85
N THR A 241 2.87 21.42 13.11
CA THR A 241 3.40 22.40 12.15
C THR A 241 2.97 22.12 10.71
N GLY A 242 2.25 21.02 10.47
CA GLY A 242 1.67 20.68 9.17
C GLY A 242 0.72 21.79 8.68
N LYS A 243 0.51 21.87 7.37
CA LYS A 243 -0.34 22.90 6.77
C LYS A 243 -1.63 22.27 6.26
N VAL A 244 -2.72 23.02 6.42
CA VAL A 244 -3.99 22.73 5.75
C VAL A 244 -4.08 23.62 4.52
N LYS A 245 -4.34 23.03 3.34
CA LYS A 245 -4.41 23.73 2.06
C LYS A 245 -5.66 23.31 1.31
N ASP A 246 -6.41 24.29 0.82
CA ASP A 246 -7.50 24.05 -0.12
C ASP A 246 -6.94 23.96 -1.54
N ILE A 247 -7.18 22.84 -2.20
CA ILE A 247 -6.93 22.66 -3.62
C ILE A 247 -8.29 22.77 -4.33
N LEU A 248 -8.77 24.01 -4.47
CA LEU A 248 -10.02 24.27 -5.16
C LEU A 248 -9.78 24.28 -6.67
N PRO A 249 -10.75 23.81 -7.49
CA PRO A 249 -10.73 24.05 -8.93
C PRO A 249 -10.65 25.56 -9.21
N GLU A 250 -9.85 25.96 -10.21
CA GLU A 250 -9.57 27.35 -10.57
C GLU A 250 -10.78 28.29 -10.64
N ALA A 251 -11.97 27.76 -10.94
CA ALA A 251 -13.20 28.55 -10.98
C ALA A 251 -13.63 29.18 -9.65
N LYS A 252 -13.18 28.64 -8.50
CA LYS A 252 -13.49 29.21 -7.18
C LYS A 252 -12.47 30.25 -6.73
N ALA A 253 -11.21 30.12 -7.15
CA ALA A 253 -10.16 31.10 -6.87
C ALA A 253 -10.47 32.50 -7.43
N ILE A 254 -11.27 32.58 -8.51
CA ILE A 254 -11.69 33.86 -9.12
C ILE A 254 -12.71 34.59 -8.23
N TYR A 255 -13.58 33.87 -7.50
CA TYR A 255 -14.57 34.49 -6.63
C TYR A 255 -13.97 35.05 -5.33
N ASP A 256 -12.94 34.41 -4.77
CA ASP A 256 -12.31 34.87 -3.54
C ASP A 256 -11.38 36.07 -3.76
N LEU A 257 -10.81 36.25 -4.96
CA LEU A 257 -10.05 37.45 -5.32
C LEU A 257 -10.93 38.74 -5.38
N ASN A 258 -12.25 38.59 -5.56
CA ASN A 258 -13.18 39.71 -5.56
C ASN A 258 -13.76 40.03 -4.17
N ALA A 259 -13.61 39.13 -3.19
CA ALA A 259 -14.08 39.35 -1.80
C ALA A 259 -13.15 40.26 -0.97
N THR A 260 -11.93 40.51 -1.41
CA THR A 260 -10.96 41.39 -0.74
C THR A 260 -10.81 42.77 -1.42
N LYS A 261 -11.92 43.42 -1.78
CA LYS A 261 -11.85 44.88 -2.03
C LYS A 261 -11.95 45.62 -0.69
N PRO A 262 -10.90 46.35 -0.25
CA PRO A 262 -11.04 47.22 0.88
C PRO A 262 -12.08 48.30 0.59
N ALA A 263 -13.01 48.50 1.51
CA ALA A 263 -13.93 49.61 1.45
C ALA A 263 -13.10 50.91 1.41
N LEU A 264 -13.17 51.63 0.30
CA LEU A 264 -12.68 53.00 0.23
C LEU A 264 -13.53 53.82 1.22
N GLN A 265 -12.88 54.27 2.28
CA GLN A 265 -13.42 55.32 3.18
C GLN A 265 -13.49 56.64 2.40
N ASN A 266 -14.69 57.17 2.28
CA ASN A 266 -14.93 58.62 2.02
C ASN A 266 -14.79 59.39 3.33
#